data_b2a583bdfc32027f616ba194d3c41b28
#
_entry.id   b2a583bdfc32027f616ba194d3c41b28
#
_cell.length_a   1.000
_cell.length_b   1.000
_cell.length_c   1.000
_cell.angle_alpha   90.00
_cell.angle_beta   90.00
_cell.angle_gamma   90.00
#
_symmetry.space_group_name_H-M   'P 1'
#
loop_
_entity.id
_entity.type
_entity.pdbx_description
1 polymer ?
#
loop_
_entity_poly.entity_id
_entity_poly.type
_entity_poly.pdbx_seq_one_letter_code
_entity_poly.pdbx_strand_id
1 'polypeptide(L)'
;PGVFFLFLGFRWLVAPDTAAAALMMPLLAGAGLNSQISDIGGMFLAWGLLTMGAVTTRKGDLLLAVAVILSCIVVYRVLAFFLYDATLIVQSIAFEIVMAVWFYIASSMLHAQEQKNA
;
A
#
# COMPACT_ATOMS: atom_id res chain seq x y z
N PRO A 1 8.70 -6.45 1.71
CA PRO A 1 7.60 -5.48 1.49
C PRO A 1 7.25 -4.69 2.74
N GLY A 2 7.21 -5.34 3.93
CA GLY A 2 6.85 -4.65 5.17
C GLY A 2 7.81 -3.52 5.51
N VAL A 3 9.10 -3.77 5.42
CA VAL A 3 10.13 -2.76 5.68
C VAL A 3 10.04 -1.63 4.66
N PHE A 4 9.78 -1.97 3.39
CA PHE A 4 9.63 -0.97 2.33
C PHE A 4 8.44 -0.04 2.61
N PHE A 5 7.31 -0.57 3.01
CA PHE A 5 6.13 0.24 3.35
C PHE A 5 6.36 1.09 4.59
N LEU A 6 7.04 0.55 5.61
CA LEU A 6 7.41 1.34 6.78
C LEU A 6 8.30 2.52 6.38
N PHE A 7 9.28 2.27 5.52
CA PHE A 7 10.16 3.31 4.99
C PHE A 7 9.35 4.40 4.27
N LEU A 8 8.42 4.01 3.40
CA LEU A 8 7.58 4.98 2.69
C LEU A 8 6.72 5.80 3.66
N GLY A 9 6.15 5.16 4.68
CA GLY A 9 5.37 5.86 5.69
C GLY A 9 6.17 6.88 6.46
N PHE A 10 7.34 6.50 6.95
CA PHE A 10 8.22 7.41 7.68
C PHE A 10 8.77 8.53 6.80
N ARG A 11 8.99 8.26 5.51
CA ARG A 11 9.45 9.27 4.57
C ARG A 11 8.49 10.45 4.47
N TRP A 12 7.19 10.21 4.60
CA TRP A 12 6.19 11.29 4.61
C TRP A 12 6.31 12.21 5.81
N LEU A 13 6.82 11.70 6.95
CA LEU A 13 7.07 12.52 8.13
C LEU A 13 8.37 13.32 8.03
N VAL A 14 9.41 12.73 7.47
CA VAL A 14 10.76 13.30 7.48
C VAL A 14 11.03 14.15 6.23
N ALA A 15 10.59 13.67 5.08
CA ALA A 15 10.85 14.31 3.80
C ALA A 15 9.60 14.25 2.92
N PRO A 16 8.52 14.97 3.27
CA PRO A 16 7.27 14.90 2.52
C PRO A 16 7.38 15.39 1.08
N ASP A 17 8.28 16.30 0.79
CA ASP A 17 8.50 16.81 -0.57
C ASP A 17 8.98 15.70 -1.51
N THR A 18 9.96 14.91 -1.08
CA THR A 18 10.46 13.79 -1.88
C THR A 18 9.45 12.65 -1.94
N ALA A 19 8.71 12.42 -0.86
CA ALA A 19 7.65 11.42 -0.83
C ALA A 19 6.53 11.76 -1.83
N ALA A 20 6.10 13.01 -1.87
CA ALA A 20 5.09 13.47 -2.82
C ALA A 20 5.59 13.36 -4.26
N ALA A 21 6.83 13.74 -4.52
CA ALA A 21 7.42 13.64 -5.85
C ALA A 21 7.46 12.21 -6.35
N ALA A 22 7.73 11.25 -5.48
CA ALA A 22 7.74 9.84 -5.84
C ALA A 22 6.35 9.35 -6.29
N LEU A 23 5.27 9.98 -5.81
CA LEU A 23 3.91 9.68 -6.23
C LEU A 23 3.42 10.63 -7.33
N MET A 24 4.32 11.44 -7.89
CA MET A 24 4.00 12.39 -8.97
C MET A 24 2.91 13.39 -8.56
N MET A 25 2.91 13.82 -7.31
CA MET A 25 1.95 14.80 -6.82
C MET A 25 2.66 16.02 -6.25
N PRO A 26 2.05 17.21 -6.41
CA PRO A 26 2.58 18.40 -5.75
C PRO A 26 2.39 18.29 -4.24
N LEU A 27 3.33 18.86 -3.49
CA LEU A 27 3.17 18.96 -2.05
C LEU A 27 2.21 20.10 -1.75
N LEU A 28 1.16 19.79 -1.01
CA LEU A 28 0.15 20.79 -0.63
C LEU A 28 0.63 21.56 0.60
N ALA A 29 -0.15 22.53 1.03
CA ALA A 29 0.14 23.35 2.21
C ALA A 29 -1.06 23.34 3.15
N GLY A 30 -0.84 23.69 4.42
CA GLY A 30 -1.90 23.80 5.41
C GLY A 30 -2.67 22.49 5.60
N ALA A 31 -4.00 22.55 5.55
CA ALA A 31 -4.85 21.39 5.76
C ALA A 31 -4.61 20.30 4.71
N GLY A 32 -4.32 20.67 3.47
CA GLY A 32 -4.01 19.71 2.41
C GLY A 32 -2.72 18.94 2.70
N LEU A 33 -1.70 19.62 3.20
CA LEU A 33 -0.45 18.97 3.61
C LEU A 33 -0.70 17.97 4.75
N ASN A 34 -1.49 18.38 5.72
CA ASN A 34 -1.84 17.50 6.84
C ASN A 34 -2.53 16.22 6.32
N SER A 35 -3.45 16.35 5.38
CA SER A 35 -4.13 15.20 4.77
C SER A 35 -3.17 14.31 3.99
N GLN A 36 -2.25 14.90 3.23
CA GLN A 36 -1.26 14.10 2.50
C GLN A 36 -0.39 13.28 3.44
N ILE A 37 0.15 13.91 4.48
CA ILE A 37 1.01 13.22 5.45
C ILE A 37 0.21 12.16 6.20
N SER A 38 -0.98 12.52 6.68
CA SER A 38 -1.79 11.62 7.51
C SER A 38 -2.36 10.46 6.71
N ASP A 39 -3.05 10.76 5.61
CA ASP A 39 -3.79 9.73 4.88
C ASP A 39 -2.85 8.85 4.06
N ILE A 40 -1.89 9.44 3.39
CA ILE A 40 -0.98 8.67 2.53
C ILE A 40 0.16 8.07 3.36
N GLY A 41 0.83 8.87 4.17
CA GLY A 41 1.91 8.38 5.03
C GLY A 41 1.41 7.36 6.04
N GLY A 42 0.27 7.64 6.66
CA GLY A 42 -0.35 6.73 7.61
C GLY A 42 -0.77 5.42 6.97
N MET A 43 -1.26 5.47 5.72
CA MET A 43 -1.64 4.29 4.96
C MET A 43 -0.44 3.38 4.70
N PHE A 44 0.68 3.94 4.25
CA PHE A 44 1.90 3.16 4.03
C PHE A 44 2.43 2.57 5.33
N LEU A 45 2.40 3.34 6.41
CA LEU A 45 2.80 2.84 7.73
C LEU A 45 1.91 1.67 8.15
N ALA A 46 0.60 1.80 7.98
CA ALA A 46 -0.35 0.74 8.32
C ALA A 46 -0.09 -0.52 7.51
N TRP A 47 0.17 -0.39 6.21
CA TRP A 47 0.50 -1.55 5.36
C TRP A 47 1.77 -2.24 5.84
N GLY A 48 2.78 -1.46 6.22
CA GLY A 48 4.01 -2.00 6.76
C GLY A 48 3.78 -2.74 8.07
N LEU A 49 3.03 -2.16 8.99
CA LEU A 49 2.71 -2.78 10.27
C LEU A 49 1.89 -4.05 10.09
N LEU A 50 0.89 -4.05 9.19
CA LEU A 50 0.09 -5.23 8.91
C LEU A 50 0.94 -6.35 8.32
N THR A 51 1.85 -6.02 7.40
CA THR A 51 2.73 -7.00 6.78
C THR A 51 3.68 -7.61 7.81
N MET A 52 4.29 -6.77 8.65
CA MET A 52 5.20 -7.24 9.69
C MET A 52 4.44 -8.05 10.75
N GLY A 53 3.24 -7.61 11.11
CA GLY A 53 2.37 -8.35 12.02
C GLY A 53 1.99 -9.72 11.47
N ALA A 54 1.71 -9.81 10.18
CA ALA A 54 1.39 -11.08 9.54
C ALA A 54 2.56 -12.06 9.61
N VAL A 55 3.77 -11.57 9.34
CA VAL A 55 4.98 -12.41 9.37
C VAL A 55 5.27 -12.90 10.78
N THR A 56 5.17 -12.02 11.78
CA THR A 56 5.49 -12.37 13.17
C THR A 56 4.43 -13.26 13.81
N THR A 57 3.14 -13.04 13.51
CA THR A 57 2.03 -13.81 14.07
C THR A 57 1.58 -14.96 13.17
N ARG A 58 2.09 -15.01 11.94
CA ARG A 58 1.75 -16.00 10.91
C ARG A 58 0.25 -16.04 10.59
N LYS A 59 -0.40 -14.88 10.62
CA LYS A 59 -1.82 -14.75 10.28
C LYS A 59 -1.98 -14.30 8.83
N GLY A 60 -2.38 -15.23 7.98
CA GLY A 60 -2.56 -14.97 6.55
C GLY A 60 -3.64 -13.92 6.26
N ASP A 61 -4.63 -13.76 7.14
CA ASP A 61 -5.70 -12.77 6.96
C ASP A 61 -5.17 -11.34 6.90
N LEU A 62 -4.08 -11.02 7.63
CA LEU A 62 -3.49 -9.70 7.59
C LEU A 62 -2.90 -9.40 6.21
N LEU A 63 -2.26 -10.37 5.58
CA LEU A 63 -1.73 -10.21 4.22
C LEU A 63 -2.86 -10.12 3.20
N LEU A 64 -3.93 -10.86 3.40
CA LEU A 64 -5.10 -10.77 2.55
C LEU A 64 -5.71 -9.37 2.61
N ALA A 65 -5.79 -8.77 3.80
CA ALA A 65 -6.28 -7.40 3.96
C ALA A 65 -5.44 -6.40 3.16
N VAL A 66 -4.11 -6.53 3.20
CA VAL A 66 -3.22 -5.66 2.40
C VAL A 66 -3.47 -5.86 0.91
N ALA A 67 -3.63 -7.10 0.47
CA ALA A 67 -3.90 -7.42 -0.93
C ALA A 67 -5.22 -6.79 -1.41
N VAL A 68 -6.26 -6.84 -0.58
CA VAL A 68 -7.56 -6.23 -0.90
C VAL A 68 -7.43 -4.71 -1.04
N ILE A 69 -6.71 -4.06 -0.14
CA ILE A 69 -6.49 -2.60 -0.20
C ILE A 69 -5.77 -2.23 -1.51
N LEU A 70 -4.70 -2.95 -1.86
CA LEU A 70 -3.98 -2.69 -3.10
C LEU A 70 -4.85 -2.91 -4.34
N SER A 71 -5.68 -3.94 -4.31
CA SER A 71 -6.61 -4.22 -5.41
C SER A 71 -7.63 -3.09 -5.59
N CYS A 72 -8.15 -2.56 -4.50
CA CYS A 72 -9.07 -1.42 -4.55
C CYS A 72 -8.40 -0.17 -5.14
N ILE A 73 -7.14 0.07 -4.80
CA ILE A 73 -6.39 1.20 -5.35
C ILE A 73 -6.23 1.06 -6.86
N VAL A 74 -5.90 -0.14 -7.36
CA VAL A 74 -5.79 -0.38 -8.79
C VAL A 74 -7.11 -0.12 -9.50
N VAL A 75 -8.22 -0.61 -8.94
CA VAL A 75 -9.56 -0.37 -9.50
C VAL A 75 -9.85 1.13 -9.58
N TYR A 76 -9.57 1.87 -8.51
CA TYR A 76 -9.81 3.31 -8.47
C TYR A 76 -8.91 4.07 -9.45
N ARG A 77 -7.69 3.62 -9.67
CA ARG A 77 -6.82 4.25 -10.68
C ARG A 77 -7.41 4.11 -12.08
N VAL A 78 -7.93 2.93 -12.40
CA VAL A 78 -8.57 2.70 -13.70
C VAL A 78 -9.84 3.52 -13.84
N LEU A 79 -10.67 3.56 -12.78
CA LEU A 79 -11.90 4.36 -12.78
C LEU A 79 -11.60 5.84 -12.93
N ALA A 80 -10.56 6.35 -12.26
CA ALA A 80 -10.16 7.74 -12.38
C ALA A 80 -9.78 8.10 -13.82
N PHE A 81 -9.10 7.19 -14.52
CA PHE A 81 -8.78 7.38 -15.92
C PHE A 81 -10.04 7.50 -16.80
N PHE A 82 -10.99 6.59 -16.60
CA PHE A 82 -12.21 6.57 -17.43
C PHE A 82 -13.20 7.68 -17.07
N LEU A 83 -13.35 8.01 -15.79
CA LEU A 83 -14.36 8.97 -15.34
C LEU A 83 -13.89 10.42 -15.37
N TYR A 84 -12.62 10.66 -15.13
CA TYR A 84 -12.08 12.03 -14.93
C TYR A 84 -10.90 12.33 -15.84
N ASP A 85 -10.59 11.46 -16.78
CA ASP A 85 -9.45 11.63 -17.70
C ASP A 85 -8.11 11.76 -16.96
N ALA A 86 -8.02 11.25 -15.75
CA ALA A 86 -6.78 11.28 -14.99
C ALA A 86 -5.74 10.40 -15.64
N THR A 87 -4.51 10.90 -15.75
CA THR A 87 -3.42 10.17 -16.42
C THR A 87 -3.19 8.81 -15.78
N LEU A 88 -3.22 7.77 -16.58
CA LEU A 88 -2.98 6.41 -16.12
C LEU A 88 -1.47 6.18 -15.97
N ILE A 89 -1.02 5.96 -14.73
CA ILE A 89 0.39 5.70 -14.44
C ILE A 89 0.59 4.18 -14.51
N VAL A 90 0.97 3.69 -15.69
CA VAL A 90 1.10 2.24 -15.95
C VAL A 90 2.12 1.60 -15.01
N GLN A 91 3.23 2.30 -14.74
CA GLN A 91 4.26 1.79 -13.84
C GLN A 91 3.73 1.55 -12.43
N SER A 92 2.96 2.49 -11.91
CA SER A 92 2.36 2.36 -10.56
C SER A 92 1.33 1.23 -10.52
N ILE A 93 0.51 1.12 -11.56
CA ILE A 93 -0.49 0.05 -11.65
C ILE A 93 0.19 -1.31 -11.72
N ALA A 94 1.23 -1.45 -12.54
CA ALA A 94 1.97 -2.70 -12.66
C ALA A 94 2.58 -3.10 -11.32
N PHE A 95 3.19 -2.16 -10.61
CA PHE A 95 3.76 -2.41 -9.29
C PHE A 95 2.68 -2.86 -8.30
N GLU A 96 1.56 -2.17 -8.27
CA GLU A 96 0.47 -2.48 -7.34
C GLU A 96 -0.16 -3.85 -7.63
N ILE A 97 -0.30 -4.21 -8.91
CA ILE A 97 -0.81 -5.53 -9.29
C ILE A 97 0.17 -6.62 -8.85
N VAL A 98 1.45 -6.44 -9.12
CA VAL A 98 2.48 -7.40 -8.70
C VAL A 98 2.47 -7.58 -7.19
N MET A 99 2.39 -6.47 -6.44
CA MET A 99 2.35 -6.54 -4.99
C MET A 99 1.07 -7.21 -4.48
N ALA A 100 -0.08 -6.91 -5.09
CA ALA A 100 -1.35 -7.54 -4.69
C ALA A 100 -1.29 -9.05 -4.91
N VAL A 101 -0.80 -9.49 -6.06
CA VAL A 101 -0.65 -10.92 -6.35
C VAL A 101 0.30 -11.58 -5.35
N TRP A 102 1.41 -10.93 -5.05
CA TRP A 102 2.38 -11.45 -4.08
C TRP A 102 1.72 -11.61 -2.70
N PHE A 103 0.94 -10.62 -2.24
CA PHE A 103 0.27 -10.70 -0.95
C PHE A 103 -0.81 -11.79 -0.93
N TYR A 104 -1.54 -11.99 -2.03
CA TYR A 104 -2.51 -13.10 -2.13
C TYR A 104 -1.81 -14.45 -2.01
N ILE A 105 -0.70 -14.63 -2.73
CA ILE A 105 0.07 -15.89 -2.67
C ILE A 105 0.63 -16.11 -1.26
N ALA A 106 1.21 -15.07 -0.66
CA ALA A 106 1.76 -15.17 0.69
C ALA A 106 0.67 -15.48 1.71
N SER A 107 -0.51 -14.87 1.57
CA SER A 107 -1.66 -15.16 2.44
C SER A 107 -2.07 -16.63 2.33
N SER A 108 -2.17 -17.16 1.12
CA SER A 108 -2.51 -18.57 0.89
C SER A 108 -1.50 -19.50 1.52
N MET A 109 -0.21 -19.18 1.41
CA MET A 109 0.85 -19.99 2.00
C MET A 109 0.77 -20.00 3.53
N LEU A 110 0.50 -18.86 4.15
CA LEU A 110 0.34 -18.76 5.60
C LEU A 110 -0.90 -19.51 6.07
N HIS A 111 -2.00 -19.42 5.35
CA HIS A 111 -3.19 -20.21 5.68
C HIS A 111 -2.93 -21.72 5.61
N ALA A 112 -2.18 -22.17 4.62
CA ALA A 112 -1.80 -23.57 4.51
C ALA A 112 -0.96 -24.00 5.70
N GLN A 113 -0.03 -23.16 6.17
CA GLN A 113 0.77 -23.44 7.36
C GLN A 113 -0.08 -23.49 8.63
N GLU A 114 -1.01 -22.55 8.78
CA GLU A 114 -1.92 -22.52 9.91
C GLU A 114 -2.74 -23.83 10.00
N GLN A 115 -3.23 -24.33 8.86
CA GLN A 115 -3.99 -25.57 8.80
C GLN A 115 -3.13 -26.78 9.18
N LYS A 116 -1.86 -26.80 8.78
CA LYS A 116 -0.95 -27.89 9.14
C LYS A 116 -0.63 -27.93 10.63
N ASN A 117 -0.60 -26.76 11.27
CA ASN A 117 -0.24 -26.63 12.69
C ASN A 117 -1.45 -26.72 13.63
N ALA A 118 -2.65 -26.82 13.08
CA ALA A 118 -3.89 -26.86 13.87
C ALA A 118 -4.18 -28.29 14.39
#